data_911b2a89c64222c616549fba309edcfa
#
_entry.id   911b2a89c64222c616549fba309edcfa
#
_cell.length_a   1.000
_cell.length_b   1.000
_cell.length_c   1.000
_cell.angle_alpha   90.00
_cell.angle_beta   90.00
_cell.angle_gamma   90.00
#
_symmetry.space_group_name_H-M   'P 1'
#
loop_
_entity.id
_entity.type
_entity.pdbx_description
1 polymer ?
#
loop_
_entity_poly.entity_id
_entity_poly.type
_entity_poly.pdbx_seq_one_letter_code
_entity_poly.pdbx_strand_id
1 'polypeptide(L)'
;MSKQVLVIGGGPAGMMAAITAAEHGASVALLEPNERLGKKLNITGKGRCNVTNCANQEELLAHVAKNGRFLYSAFSRFDGHDTMAFFEKIGVPLKVERGNRVFPVSDRSFDVSGALERRMRALGVRWIRDRAVSLIHTGECVAGAAGEKGAYPADAVIIATGGISYPATGSTGDGYRMAQEAGHTVVEPTPSLVPLVSDDPACPAMQGLALKNIRLTVRNQKKKVVFEDFGELLFTHFGLSGPLILSASAHMRDFEKNQYRLSIDLKPALDEKKLETRILRDMEERKNQNFTALLGGLVPHSMVPVVAERCGISGDTKIHSVTKEQRRKLVTVLKQFDISVIGTRPITEAIITSGGIKTGEINPNTMESKSVKGLYFAGEVLDTDAYTGGFNLQIAWATGRAAGEAAAKAENE
;
A
#
# COMPACT_ATOMS: atom_id res chain seq x y z
N MET A 1 -14.97 -35.28 14.12
CA MET A 1 -15.53 -34.61 12.93
C MET A 1 -14.54 -33.51 12.51
N SER A 2 -14.42 -33.18 11.23
CA SER A 2 -13.57 -32.07 10.78
C SER A 2 -14.15 -30.74 11.26
N LYS A 3 -13.28 -29.83 11.73
CA LYS A 3 -13.69 -28.51 12.20
C LYS A 3 -14.31 -27.70 11.04
N GLN A 4 -15.44 -27.05 11.29
CA GLN A 4 -16.11 -26.22 10.30
C GLN A 4 -15.55 -24.80 10.38
N VAL A 5 -14.92 -24.32 9.32
CA VAL A 5 -14.35 -22.97 9.24
C VAL A 5 -15.10 -22.13 8.21
N LEU A 6 -15.58 -20.97 8.63
CA LEU A 6 -16.24 -20.00 7.78
C LEU A 6 -15.28 -18.81 7.54
N VAL A 7 -14.99 -18.52 6.28
CA VAL A 7 -14.20 -17.34 5.88
C VAL A 7 -15.13 -16.30 5.28
N ILE A 8 -15.07 -15.07 5.77
CA ILE A 8 -15.86 -13.93 5.28
C ILE A 8 -14.94 -12.99 4.49
N GLY A 9 -15.16 -12.94 3.16
CA GLY A 9 -14.39 -12.14 2.22
C GLY A 9 -13.47 -12.98 1.33
N GLY A 10 -13.67 -12.87 0.01
CA GLY A 10 -12.93 -13.57 -1.04
C GLY A 10 -11.73 -12.79 -1.60
N GLY A 11 -11.14 -11.90 -0.79
CA GLY A 11 -9.89 -11.20 -1.08
C GLY A 11 -8.65 -12.08 -0.87
N PRO A 12 -7.43 -11.51 -1.04
CA PRO A 12 -6.17 -12.25 -0.88
C PRO A 12 -6.06 -12.94 0.49
N ALA A 13 -6.35 -12.23 1.57
CA ALA A 13 -6.28 -12.81 2.93
C ALA A 13 -7.27 -13.95 3.13
N GLY A 14 -8.52 -13.78 2.67
CA GLY A 14 -9.54 -14.81 2.81
C GLY A 14 -9.28 -16.05 1.96
N MET A 15 -8.83 -15.88 0.72
CA MET A 15 -8.45 -17.03 -0.11
C MET A 15 -7.27 -17.81 0.48
N MET A 16 -6.25 -17.11 1.00
CA MET A 16 -5.12 -17.77 1.68
C MET A 16 -5.57 -18.48 2.96
N ALA A 17 -6.42 -17.83 3.77
CA ALA A 17 -6.97 -18.44 4.99
C ALA A 17 -7.79 -19.71 4.67
N ALA A 18 -8.63 -19.66 3.65
CA ALA A 18 -9.45 -20.79 3.22
C ALA A 18 -8.59 -21.97 2.71
N ILE A 19 -7.57 -21.68 1.89
CA ILE A 19 -6.61 -22.69 1.42
C ILE A 19 -5.91 -23.34 2.61
N THR A 20 -5.35 -22.51 3.49
CA THR A 20 -4.56 -23.01 4.63
C THR A 20 -5.43 -23.83 5.59
N ALA A 21 -6.63 -23.38 5.93
CA ALA A 21 -7.53 -24.13 6.80
C ALA A 21 -7.91 -25.51 6.19
N ALA A 22 -8.20 -25.54 4.89
CA ALA A 22 -8.50 -26.79 4.20
C ALA A 22 -7.29 -27.75 4.10
N GLU A 23 -6.08 -27.21 3.90
CA GLU A 23 -4.83 -27.98 3.93
C GLU A 23 -4.56 -28.61 5.31
N HIS A 24 -5.09 -28.01 6.39
CA HIS A 24 -5.02 -28.54 7.76
C HIS A 24 -6.25 -29.41 8.15
N GLY A 25 -7.06 -29.81 7.18
CA GLY A 25 -8.14 -30.80 7.36
C GLY A 25 -9.49 -30.21 7.79
N ALA A 26 -9.65 -28.89 7.82
CA ALA A 26 -10.95 -28.29 8.10
C ALA A 26 -11.90 -28.38 6.89
N SER A 27 -13.22 -28.44 7.18
CA SER A 27 -14.27 -28.23 6.18
C SER A 27 -14.52 -26.72 6.05
N VAL A 28 -14.22 -26.15 4.87
CA VAL A 28 -14.19 -24.69 4.70
C VAL A 28 -15.31 -24.20 3.80
N ALA A 29 -16.06 -23.19 4.27
CA ALA A 29 -16.93 -22.35 3.45
C ALA A 29 -16.37 -20.92 3.39
N LEU A 30 -16.45 -20.28 2.21
CA LEU A 30 -16.04 -18.90 1.99
C LEU A 30 -17.24 -18.09 1.48
N LEU A 31 -17.62 -17.04 2.19
CA LEU A 31 -18.68 -16.10 1.79
C LEU A 31 -18.04 -14.92 1.04
N GLU A 32 -18.48 -14.68 -0.19
CA GLU A 32 -18.11 -13.52 -0.99
C GLU A 32 -19.28 -13.13 -1.90
N PRO A 33 -19.84 -11.93 -1.78
CA PRO A 33 -20.98 -11.49 -2.58
C PRO A 33 -20.67 -11.22 -4.05
N ASN A 34 -19.41 -10.89 -4.37
CA ASN A 34 -19.01 -10.59 -5.73
C ASN A 34 -19.06 -11.83 -6.64
N GLU A 35 -19.20 -11.58 -7.95
CA GLU A 35 -19.21 -12.63 -8.97
C GLU A 35 -17.84 -13.30 -9.21
N ARG A 36 -16.78 -12.67 -8.71
CA ARG A 36 -15.39 -13.15 -8.84
C ARG A 36 -14.62 -12.90 -7.56
N LEU A 37 -13.79 -13.86 -7.20
CA LEU A 37 -12.86 -13.71 -6.09
C LEU A 37 -11.70 -12.76 -6.47
N GLY A 38 -11.08 -12.14 -5.48
CA GLY A 38 -9.89 -11.31 -5.68
C GLY A 38 -10.14 -10.03 -6.50
N LYS A 39 -11.33 -9.43 -6.45
CA LYS A 39 -11.68 -8.27 -7.28
C LYS A 39 -10.70 -7.10 -7.08
N LYS A 40 -10.34 -6.77 -5.83
CA LYS A 40 -9.32 -5.76 -5.52
C LYS A 40 -7.91 -6.24 -5.90
N LEU A 41 -7.59 -7.53 -5.68
CA LEU A 41 -6.31 -8.13 -6.10
C LEU A 41 -6.05 -7.91 -7.59
N ASN A 42 -7.07 -8.11 -8.42
CA ASN A 42 -6.95 -8.04 -9.87
C ASN A 42 -6.66 -6.64 -10.42
N ILE A 43 -6.88 -5.57 -9.65
CA ILE A 43 -6.52 -4.20 -10.06
C ILE A 43 -5.17 -3.74 -9.51
N THR A 44 -4.55 -4.50 -8.59
CA THR A 44 -3.25 -4.16 -8.02
C THR A 44 -2.14 -4.17 -9.09
N GLY A 45 -1.09 -3.37 -8.86
CA GLY A 45 0.04 -3.30 -9.79
C GLY A 45 -0.36 -2.92 -11.23
N LYS A 46 -1.41 -2.13 -11.41
CA LYS A 46 -1.99 -1.76 -12.72
C LYS A 46 -2.47 -3.00 -13.51
N GLY A 47 -3.11 -3.94 -12.83
CA GLY A 47 -3.62 -5.19 -13.44
C GLY A 47 -2.58 -6.31 -13.55
N ARG A 48 -1.35 -6.09 -13.08
CA ARG A 48 -0.27 -7.09 -13.10
C ARG A 48 -0.19 -7.93 -11.83
N CYS A 49 -0.72 -7.45 -10.72
CA CYS A 49 -0.58 -7.96 -9.36
C CYS A 49 0.89 -7.97 -8.87
N ASN A 50 1.27 -7.01 -8.05
CA ASN A 50 2.53 -7.07 -7.29
C ASN A 50 2.35 -8.03 -6.11
N VAL A 51 2.60 -9.33 -6.34
CA VAL A 51 2.24 -10.43 -5.45
C VAL A 51 2.86 -10.28 -4.05
N THR A 52 4.13 -9.91 -4.01
CA THR A 52 4.89 -9.69 -2.77
C THR A 52 6.13 -8.84 -3.06
N ASN A 53 6.98 -8.69 -2.06
CA ASN A 53 8.36 -8.24 -2.19
C ASN A 53 9.30 -9.41 -1.88
N CYS A 54 10.36 -9.59 -2.68
CA CYS A 54 11.42 -10.58 -2.43
C CYS A 54 12.33 -10.08 -1.31
N ALA A 55 11.77 -10.01 -0.11
CA ALA A 55 12.37 -9.43 1.08
C ALA A 55 12.24 -10.42 2.24
N ASN A 56 13.25 -10.43 3.10
CA ASN A 56 13.22 -11.19 4.34
C ASN A 56 12.32 -10.53 5.39
N GLN A 57 12.11 -11.18 6.52
CA GLN A 57 11.27 -10.69 7.61
C GLN A 57 11.65 -9.27 8.08
N GLU A 58 12.94 -8.99 8.26
CA GLU A 58 13.42 -7.70 8.76
C GLU A 58 13.10 -6.56 7.78
N GLU A 59 13.38 -6.79 6.49
CA GLU A 59 13.06 -5.85 5.43
C GLU A 59 11.55 -5.65 5.27
N LEU A 60 10.74 -6.72 5.39
CA LEU A 60 9.28 -6.61 5.38
C LEU A 60 8.79 -5.72 6.52
N LEU A 61 9.28 -5.94 7.74
CA LEU A 61 8.89 -5.15 8.92
C LEU A 61 9.30 -3.68 8.80
N ALA A 62 10.46 -3.39 8.21
CA ALA A 62 10.93 -2.02 7.98
C ALA A 62 10.01 -1.21 7.05
N HIS A 63 9.22 -1.89 6.20
CA HIS A 63 8.28 -1.26 5.27
C HIS A 63 6.83 -1.22 5.79
N VAL A 64 6.56 -1.68 7.02
CA VAL A 64 5.27 -1.53 7.68
C VAL A 64 5.19 -0.17 8.35
N ALA A 65 4.27 0.69 7.90
CA ALA A 65 4.12 2.04 8.41
C ALA A 65 3.47 2.10 9.80
N LYS A 66 2.62 1.11 10.12
CA LYS A 66 1.85 1.06 11.38
C LYS A 66 1.77 -0.35 11.96
N ASN A 67 2.00 -0.46 13.25
CA ASN A 67 1.87 -1.71 14.03
C ASN A 67 2.74 -2.89 13.54
N GLY A 68 3.93 -2.62 12.98
CA GLY A 68 4.82 -3.65 12.42
C GLY A 68 5.16 -4.79 13.41
N ARG A 69 5.30 -4.49 14.71
CA ARG A 69 5.58 -5.52 15.74
C ARG A 69 4.51 -6.61 15.83
N PHE A 70 3.26 -6.27 15.54
CA PHE A 70 2.16 -7.23 15.49
C PHE A 70 2.38 -8.30 14.41
N LEU A 71 3.02 -7.96 13.31
CA LEU A 71 3.25 -8.84 12.16
C LEU A 71 4.50 -9.71 12.30
N TYR A 72 5.30 -9.53 13.37
CA TYR A 72 6.56 -10.24 13.56
C TYR A 72 6.39 -11.77 13.43
N SER A 73 5.45 -12.34 14.15
CA SER A 73 5.18 -13.79 14.13
C SER A 73 4.64 -14.28 12.78
N ALA A 74 3.79 -13.49 12.12
CA ALA A 74 3.24 -13.87 10.82
C ALA A 74 4.34 -13.89 9.75
N PHE A 75 5.20 -12.87 9.71
CA PHE A 75 6.31 -12.80 8.74
C PHE A 75 7.44 -13.78 9.02
N SER A 76 7.70 -14.15 10.31
CA SER A 76 8.70 -15.16 10.62
C SER A 76 8.32 -16.57 10.16
N ARG A 77 7.04 -16.81 9.91
CA ARG A 77 6.50 -18.10 9.43
C ARG A 77 6.10 -18.10 7.97
N PHE A 78 5.96 -16.93 7.37
CA PHE A 78 5.58 -16.79 5.97
C PHE A 78 6.04 -15.44 5.42
N ASP A 79 7.26 -15.37 4.95
CA ASP A 79 7.89 -14.18 4.39
C ASP A 79 7.70 -14.05 2.86
N GLY A 80 8.44 -13.15 2.22
CA GLY A 80 8.37 -12.92 0.78
C GLY A 80 8.83 -14.13 -0.03
N HIS A 81 9.85 -14.86 0.44
CA HIS A 81 10.36 -16.05 -0.22
C HIS A 81 9.38 -17.22 -0.10
N ASP A 82 8.77 -17.42 1.07
CA ASP A 82 7.73 -18.43 1.26
C ASP A 82 6.50 -18.15 0.39
N THR A 83 6.13 -16.87 0.26
CA THR A 83 5.05 -16.45 -0.64
C THR A 83 5.39 -16.79 -2.08
N MET A 84 6.60 -16.53 -2.54
CA MET A 84 7.02 -16.89 -3.89
C MET A 84 6.94 -18.40 -4.11
N ALA A 85 7.51 -19.20 -3.18
CA ALA A 85 7.47 -20.66 -3.24
C ALA A 85 6.02 -21.20 -3.27
N PHE A 86 5.13 -20.62 -2.48
CA PHE A 86 3.71 -20.99 -2.48
C PHE A 86 3.06 -20.77 -3.86
N PHE A 87 3.24 -19.58 -4.46
CA PHE A 87 2.62 -19.27 -5.75
C PHE A 87 3.21 -20.10 -6.88
N GLU A 88 4.51 -20.35 -6.89
CA GLU A 88 5.15 -21.25 -7.86
C GLU A 88 4.62 -22.66 -7.74
N LYS A 89 4.45 -23.19 -6.52
CA LYS A 89 3.86 -24.50 -6.23
C LYS A 89 2.44 -24.64 -6.76
N ILE A 90 1.63 -23.58 -6.72
CA ILE A 90 0.26 -23.61 -7.28
C ILE A 90 0.20 -23.22 -8.77
N GLY A 91 1.35 -23.15 -9.44
CA GLY A 91 1.45 -22.98 -10.90
C GLY A 91 1.43 -21.53 -11.39
N VAL A 92 1.91 -20.58 -10.59
CA VAL A 92 2.12 -19.18 -10.99
C VAL A 92 3.62 -18.89 -11.06
N PRO A 93 4.25 -18.95 -12.25
CA PRO A 93 5.65 -18.54 -12.42
C PRO A 93 5.82 -17.05 -12.07
N LEU A 94 6.86 -16.74 -11.30
CA LEU A 94 7.12 -15.39 -10.79
C LEU A 94 8.41 -14.82 -11.35
N LYS A 95 8.50 -13.49 -11.39
CA LYS A 95 9.71 -12.72 -11.71
C LYS A 95 9.91 -11.60 -10.69
N VAL A 96 11.18 -11.32 -10.39
CA VAL A 96 11.58 -10.21 -9.53
C VAL A 96 11.97 -9.02 -10.40
N GLU A 97 11.40 -7.85 -10.14
CA GLU A 97 11.71 -6.59 -10.80
C GLU A 97 12.44 -5.63 -9.86
N ARG A 98 12.84 -4.47 -10.38
CA ARG A 98 13.52 -3.40 -9.60
C ARG A 98 12.77 -3.12 -8.28
N GLY A 99 13.52 -3.00 -7.18
CA GLY A 99 13.00 -2.79 -5.82
C GLY A 99 12.41 -4.06 -5.22
N ASN A 100 12.91 -5.22 -5.62
CA ASN A 100 12.51 -6.55 -5.14
C ASN A 100 11.01 -6.86 -5.31
N ARG A 101 10.32 -6.14 -6.20
CA ARG A 101 8.89 -6.33 -6.45
C ARG A 101 8.67 -7.62 -7.24
N VAL A 102 7.74 -8.43 -6.80
CA VAL A 102 7.45 -9.74 -7.39
C VAL A 102 6.16 -9.69 -8.20
N PHE A 103 6.24 -10.09 -9.46
CA PHE A 103 5.10 -10.15 -10.39
C PHE A 103 4.98 -11.54 -11.03
N PRO A 104 3.77 -11.95 -11.47
CA PRO A 104 3.66 -13.11 -12.34
C PRO A 104 4.41 -12.85 -13.67
N VAL A 105 5.05 -13.86 -14.21
CA VAL A 105 5.77 -13.78 -15.50
C VAL A 105 4.83 -13.31 -16.62
N SER A 106 3.57 -13.70 -16.54
CA SER A 106 2.51 -13.34 -17.51
C SER A 106 2.10 -11.87 -17.47
N ASP A 107 2.48 -11.11 -16.41
CA ASP A 107 2.00 -9.76 -16.14
C ASP A 107 0.46 -9.65 -16.03
N ARG A 108 -0.22 -10.74 -15.64
CA ARG A 108 -1.69 -10.80 -15.54
C ARG A 108 -2.13 -11.20 -14.14
N SER A 109 -2.79 -10.30 -13.43
CA SER A 109 -3.31 -10.53 -12.07
C SER A 109 -4.32 -11.69 -12.00
N PHE A 110 -5.05 -11.93 -13.08
CA PHE A 110 -6.02 -13.03 -13.16
C PHE A 110 -5.37 -14.42 -13.09
N ASP A 111 -4.11 -14.56 -13.44
CA ASP A 111 -3.40 -15.84 -13.29
C ASP A 111 -3.14 -16.14 -11.81
N VAL A 112 -2.89 -15.10 -11.01
CA VAL A 112 -2.72 -15.20 -9.56
C VAL A 112 -4.05 -15.56 -8.88
N SER A 113 -5.11 -14.79 -9.11
CA SER A 113 -6.42 -15.06 -8.51
C SER A 113 -7.01 -16.39 -8.98
N GLY A 114 -6.86 -16.72 -10.26
CA GLY A 114 -7.31 -18.00 -10.82
C GLY A 114 -6.57 -19.21 -10.26
N ALA A 115 -5.27 -19.09 -9.96
CA ALA A 115 -4.51 -20.17 -9.32
C ALA A 115 -4.99 -20.42 -7.88
N LEU A 116 -5.25 -19.35 -7.11
CA LEU A 116 -5.84 -19.47 -5.77
C LEU A 116 -7.23 -20.13 -5.82
N GLU A 117 -8.09 -19.72 -6.77
CA GLU A 117 -9.42 -20.30 -6.93
C GLU A 117 -9.34 -21.79 -7.30
N ARG A 118 -8.46 -22.16 -8.23
CA ARG A 118 -8.22 -23.59 -8.57
C ARG A 118 -7.75 -24.39 -7.36
N ARG A 119 -6.83 -23.82 -6.56
CA ARG A 119 -6.33 -24.50 -5.35
C ARG A 119 -7.43 -24.69 -4.31
N MET A 120 -8.26 -23.67 -4.06
CA MET A 120 -9.42 -23.75 -3.15
C MET A 120 -10.39 -24.86 -3.63
N ARG A 121 -10.72 -24.89 -4.92
CA ARG A 121 -11.60 -25.92 -5.49
C ARG A 121 -11.02 -27.33 -5.33
N ALA A 122 -9.72 -27.51 -5.58
CA ALA A 122 -9.04 -28.80 -5.42
C ALA A 122 -9.04 -29.30 -3.97
N LEU A 123 -9.10 -28.39 -2.99
CA LEU A 123 -9.18 -28.67 -1.56
C LEU A 123 -10.62 -28.81 -1.05
N GLY A 124 -11.64 -28.68 -1.92
CA GLY A 124 -13.04 -28.81 -1.54
C GLY A 124 -13.61 -27.58 -0.80
N VAL A 125 -12.95 -26.43 -0.85
CA VAL A 125 -13.48 -25.19 -0.29
C VAL A 125 -14.75 -24.78 -1.02
N ARG A 126 -15.84 -24.55 -0.30
CA ARG A 126 -17.14 -24.14 -0.86
C ARG A 126 -17.22 -22.61 -0.91
N TRP A 127 -17.13 -22.02 -2.09
CA TRP A 127 -17.44 -20.62 -2.29
C TRP A 127 -18.96 -20.42 -2.39
N ILE A 128 -19.49 -19.57 -1.50
CA ILE A 128 -20.92 -19.24 -1.41
C ILE A 128 -21.08 -17.76 -1.76
N ARG A 129 -21.86 -17.47 -2.79
CA ARG A 129 -22.17 -16.08 -3.20
C ARG A 129 -23.23 -15.49 -2.28
N ASP A 130 -22.79 -15.02 -1.13
CA ASP A 130 -23.63 -14.34 -0.15
C ASP A 130 -22.83 -13.27 0.61
N ARG A 131 -23.54 -12.29 1.14
CA ARG A 131 -22.97 -11.23 1.99
C ARG A 131 -23.25 -11.58 3.44
N ALA A 132 -22.18 -11.67 4.24
CA ALA A 132 -22.31 -11.80 5.69
C ALA A 132 -22.85 -10.49 6.29
N VAL A 133 -23.89 -10.61 7.11
CA VAL A 133 -24.58 -9.48 7.73
C VAL A 133 -24.20 -9.35 9.22
N SER A 134 -24.11 -10.44 9.96
CA SER A 134 -23.75 -10.43 11.39
C SER A 134 -23.09 -11.74 11.81
N LEU A 135 -22.40 -11.71 12.94
CA LEU A 135 -21.89 -12.94 13.56
C LEU A 135 -22.96 -13.61 14.39
N ILE A 136 -22.89 -14.94 14.48
CA ILE A 136 -23.71 -15.75 15.39
C ILE A 136 -22.82 -16.13 16.57
N HIS A 137 -23.29 -15.92 17.78
CA HIS A 137 -22.57 -16.21 19.01
C HIS A 137 -23.28 -17.24 19.86
N THR A 138 -22.50 -18.05 20.58
CA THR A 138 -22.99 -18.93 21.65
C THR A 138 -22.11 -18.70 22.87
N GLY A 139 -22.60 -17.92 23.84
CA GLY A 139 -21.79 -17.44 24.96
C GLY A 139 -20.63 -16.54 24.45
N GLU A 140 -19.42 -16.83 24.89
CA GLU A 140 -18.18 -16.10 24.50
C GLU A 140 -17.54 -16.61 23.20
N CYS A 141 -18.18 -17.61 22.55
CA CYS A 141 -17.67 -18.20 21.32
C CYS A 141 -18.45 -17.72 20.11
N VAL A 142 -17.76 -17.56 18.95
CA VAL A 142 -18.44 -17.46 17.68
C VAL A 142 -19.00 -18.83 17.27
N ALA A 143 -20.20 -18.85 16.68
CA ALA A 143 -20.87 -20.07 16.22
C ALA A 143 -21.26 -20.02 14.73
N GLY A 144 -20.76 -19.02 14.00
CA GLY A 144 -21.02 -18.83 12.58
C GLY A 144 -21.32 -17.39 12.21
N ALA A 145 -21.95 -17.20 11.04
CA ALA A 145 -22.45 -15.91 10.58
C ALA A 145 -23.83 -16.03 9.92
N ALA A 146 -24.64 -14.98 10.03
CA ALA A 146 -25.83 -14.79 9.25
C ALA A 146 -25.49 -13.99 7.97
N GLY A 147 -25.95 -14.47 6.83
CA GLY A 147 -25.88 -13.78 5.55
C GLY A 147 -27.26 -13.30 5.10
N GLU A 148 -27.30 -12.62 3.94
CA GLU A 148 -28.55 -12.17 3.32
C GLU A 148 -29.47 -13.35 2.90
N LYS A 149 -28.87 -14.50 2.57
CA LYS A 149 -29.57 -15.68 2.05
C LYS A 149 -29.76 -16.80 3.06
N GLY A 150 -29.11 -16.74 4.22
CA GLY A 150 -29.23 -17.78 5.23
C GLY A 150 -28.21 -17.68 6.35
N ALA A 151 -28.25 -18.65 7.25
CA ALA A 151 -27.27 -18.79 8.34
C ALA A 151 -26.22 -19.84 7.97
N TYR A 152 -24.98 -19.58 8.37
CA TYR A 152 -23.81 -20.41 8.10
C TYR A 152 -23.14 -20.76 9.43
N PRO A 153 -23.55 -21.88 10.07
CA PRO A 153 -22.92 -22.33 11.31
C PRO A 153 -21.48 -22.76 11.08
N ALA A 154 -20.61 -22.47 12.03
CA ALA A 154 -19.19 -22.82 11.98
C ALA A 154 -18.57 -22.82 13.39
N ASP A 155 -17.55 -23.64 13.58
CA ASP A 155 -16.77 -23.71 14.82
C ASP A 155 -15.75 -22.56 14.91
N ALA A 156 -15.39 -21.97 13.78
CA ALA A 156 -14.50 -20.82 13.69
C ALA A 156 -14.88 -19.92 12.52
N VAL A 157 -14.73 -18.59 12.71
CA VAL A 157 -15.01 -17.57 11.69
C VAL A 157 -13.78 -16.71 11.49
N ILE A 158 -13.37 -16.52 10.21
CA ILE A 158 -12.26 -15.65 9.84
C ILE A 158 -12.83 -14.46 9.06
N ILE A 159 -12.70 -13.25 9.62
CA ILE A 159 -13.06 -11.99 8.94
C ILE A 159 -11.87 -11.51 8.12
N ALA A 160 -12.02 -11.50 6.81
CA ALA A 160 -11.00 -11.10 5.82
C ALA A 160 -11.58 -10.15 4.74
N THR A 161 -12.46 -9.25 5.17
CA THR A 161 -13.28 -8.38 4.29
C THR A 161 -12.53 -7.21 3.70
N GLY A 162 -11.25 -7.00 4.09
CA GLY A 162 -10.48 -5.83 3.71
C GLY A 162 -10.91 -4.55 4.44
N GLY A 163 -10.49 -3.39 3.91
CA GLY A 163 -10.82 -2.06 4.45
C GLY A 163 -12.02 -1.41 3.77
N ILE A 164 -11.93 -0.08 3.53
CA ILE A 164 -12.96 0.72 2.86
C ILE A 164 -12.44 1.48 1.62
N SER A 165 -11.20 1.23 1.22
CA SER A 165 -10.64 1.78 -0.02
C SER A 165 -11.13 0.96 -1.23
N TYR A 166 -11.34 1.60 -2.38
CA TYR A 166 -11.93 1.00 -3.58
C TYR A 166 -13.27 0.28 -3.31
N PRO A 167 -14.30 0.95 -2.80
CA PRO A 167 -15.56 0.31 -2.38
C PRO A 167 -16.26 -0.47 -3.52
N ALA A 168 -16.05 -0.08 -4.79
CA ALA A 168 -16.55 -0.81 -5.95
C ALA A 168 -15.99 -2.24 -6.08
N THR A 169 -14.93 -2.59 -5.32
CA THR A 169 -14.38 -3.95 -5.28
C THR A 169 -14.98 -4.83 -4.19
N GLY A 170 -15.87 -4.29 -3.35
CA GLY A 170 -16.50 -5.00 -2.24
C GLY A 170 -15.96 -4.62 -0.86
N SER A 171 -15.01 -3.68 -0.77
CA SER A 171 -14.47 -3.17 0.50
C SER A 171 -15.42 -2.12 1.10
N THR A 172 -16.44 -2.58 1.81
CA THR A 172 -17.58 -1.75 2.29
C THR A 172 -17.56 -1.47 3.79
N GLY A 173 -16.60 -2.06 4.53
CA GLY A 173 -16.50 -1.91 5.99
C GLY A 173 -17.36 -2.88 6.80
N ASP A 174 -17.98 -3.87 6.17
CA ASP A 174 -18.81 -4.85 6.89
C ASP A 174 -18.06 -5.57 8.00
N GLY A 175 -16.75 -5.88 7.78
CA GLY A 175 -15.92 -6.51 8.80
C GLY A 175 -15.70 -5.62 10.02
N TYR A 176 -15.60 -4.32 9.84
CA TYR A 176 -15.49 -3.37 10.95
C TYR A 176 -16.75 -3.35 11.80
N ARG A 177 -17.93 -3.33 11.16
CA ARG A 177 -19.19 -3.37 11.85
C ARG A 177 -19.35 -4.67 12.64
N MET A 178 -19.12 -5.81 12.03
CA MET A 178 -19.17 -7.12 12.71
C MET A 178 -18.19 -7.21 13.87
N ALA A 179 -16.98 -6.66 13.73
CA ALA A 179 -16.01 -6.62 14.81
C ALA A 179 -16.47 -5.73 15.98
N GLN A 180 -17.05 -4.57 15.70
CA GLN A 180 -17.62 -3.67 16.73
C GLN A 180 -18.78 -4.33 17.47
N GLU A 181 -19.68 -5.00 16.76
CA GLU A 181 -20.78 -5.79 17.34
C GLU A 181 -20.26 -6.92 18.26
N ALA A 182 -19.08 -7.48 17.94
CA ALA A 182 -18.37 -8.48 18.76
C ALA A 182 -17.51 -7.86 19.88
N GLY A 183 -17.61 -6.54 20.12
CA GLY A 183 -16.91 -5.85 21.21
C GLY A 183 -15.49 -5.38 20.90
N HIS A 184 -15.02 -5.47 19.65
CA HIS A 184 -13.72 -4.97 19.25
C HIS A 184 -13.68 -3.46 18.97
N THR A 185 -12.56 -2.87 19.34
CA THR A 185 -12.27 -1.46 18.96
C THR A 185 -11.85 -1.40 17.50
N VAL A 186 -12.52 -0.55 16.72
CA VAL A 186 -12.10 -0.18 15.36
C VAL A 186 -11.45 1.19 15.42
N VAL A 187 -10.15 1.24 15.12
CA VAL A 187 -9.41 2.49 14.91
C VAL A 187 -9.93 3.14 13.64
N GLU A 188 -10.25 4.43 13.71
CA GLU A 188 -10.87 5.16 12.61
C GLU A 188 -10.14 4.96 11.27
N PRO A 189 -10.83 4.45 10.25
CA PRO A 189 -10.26 4.22 8.93
C PRO A 189 -9.93 5.52 8.22
N THR A 190 -8.69 5.67 7.78
CA THR A 190 -8.18 6.82 7.05
C THR A 190 -7.48 6.39 5.76
N PRO A 191 -7.40 7.27 4.74
CA PRO A 191 -6.70 6.93 3.50
C PRO A 191 -5.20 6.72 3.76
N SER A 192 -4.64 5.67 3.17
CA SER A 192 -3.19 5.41 3.11
C SER A 192 -2.79 5.03 1.68
N LEU A 193 -1.57 5.32 1.30
CA LEU A 193 -1.09 5.18 -0.08
C LEU A 193 -2.03 5.93 -1.06
N VAL A 194 -2.20 7.21 -0.79
CA VAL A 194 -3.17 8.08 -1.46
C VAL A 194 -2.45 9.28 -2.10
N PRO A 195 -2.88 9.78 -3.27
CA PRO A 195 -2.33 11.00 -3.84
C PRO A 195 -2.54 12.21 -2.93
N LEU A 196 -1.61 13.17 -2.99
CA LEU A 196 -1.63 14.40 -2.20
C LEU A 196 -2.19 15.56 -3.03
N VAL A 197 -3.01 16.39 -2.38
CA VAL A 197 -3.55 17.62 -2.94
C VAL A 197 -2.64 18.79 -2.62
N SER A 198 -2.39 19.63 -3.60
CA SER A 198 -1.53 20.82 -3.52
C SER A 198 -2.23 22.02 -4.16
N ASP A 199 -2.08 23.20 -3.58
CA ASP A 199 -2.46 24.49 -4.12
C ASP A 199 -1.32 25.19 -4.90
N ASP A 200 -0.14 24.56 -4.97
CA ASP A 200 1.03 25.08 -5.70
C ASP A 200 0.76 25.05 -7.22
N PRO A 201 0.81 26.21 -7.90
CA PRO A 201 0.55 26.31 -9.33
C PRO A 201 1.53 25.51 -10.20
N ALA A 202 2.68 25.12 -9.65
CA ALA A 202 3.63 24.22 -10.31
C ALA A 202 3.04 22.85 -10.60
N CYS A 203 2.09 22.36 -9.79
CA CYS A 203 1.50 21.04 -9.98
C CYS A 203 0.71 20.95 -11.29
N PRO A 204 -0.33 21.77 -11.55
CA PRO A 204 -1.04 21.74 -12.82
C PRO A 204 -0.15 22.12 -14.01
N ALA A 205 0.82 23.06 -13.85
CA ALA A 205 1.75 23.44 -14.91
C ALA A 205 2.65 22.27 -15.39
N MET A 206 2.93 21.32 -14.50
CA MET A 206 3.73 20.13 -14.81
C MET A 206 2.89 18.84 -14.88
N GLN A 207 1.57 18.94 -15.05
CA GLN A 207 0.69 17.76 -15.13
C GLN A 207 1.22 16.72 -16.13
N GLY A 208 1.23 15.46 -15.71
CA GLY A 208 1.71 14.32 -16.51
C GLY A 208 3.22 14.09 -16.44
N LEU A 209 3.99 15.02 -15.86
CA LEU A 209 5.42 14.83 -15.67
C LEU A 209 5.70 13.80 -14.58
N ALA A 210 6.37 12.71 -14.96
CA ALA A 210 6.95 11.74 -14.02
C ALA A 210 8.43 12.05 -13.81
N LEU A 211 8.81 12.35 -12.58
CA LEU A 211 10.22 12.47 -12.18
C LEU A 211 10.73 11.13 -11.68
N LYS A 212 11.89 10.74 -12.17
CA LYS A 212 12.60 9.52 -11.78
C LYS A 212 13.93 9.86 -11.13
N ASN A 213 14.39 8.95 -10.26
CA ASN A 213 15.69 9.08 -9.60
C ASN A 213 15.83 10.41 -8.83
N ILE A 214 14.76 10.79 -8.12
CA ILE A 214 14.74 11.95 -7.21
C ILE A 214 14.74 11.48 -5.76
N ARG A 215 15.13 12.37 -4.84
CA ARG A 215 14.94 12.16 -3.41
C ARG A 215 13.81 13.06 -2.93
N LEU A 216 12.87 12.48 -2.22
CA LEU A 216 11.78 13.21 -1.57
C LEU A 216 12.02 13.23 -0.06
N THR A 217 11.98 14.41 0.54
CA THR A 217 11.99 14.59 1.99
C THR A 217 10.70 15.28 2.40
N VAL A 218 9.95 14.70 3.34
CA VAL A 218 8.74 15.31 3.92
C VAL A 218 9.04 15.76 5.33
N ARG A 219 8.73 17.04 5.61
CA ARG A 219 8.86 17.64 6.95
C ARG A 219 7.52 18.12 7.47
N ASN A 220 7.29 17.92 8.77
CA ASN A 220 6.14 18.52 9.47
C ASN A 220 6.40 19.97 9.87
N GLN A 221 5.40 20.66 10.46
CA GLN A 221 5.51 22.05 10.92
C GLN A 221 6.65 22.29 11.92
N LYS A 222 7.09 21.26 12.66
CA LYS A 222 8.25 21.30 13.58
C LYS A 222 9.58 21.07 12.86
N LYS A 223 9.58 21.06 11.52
CA LYS A 223 10.73 20.77 10.66
C LYS A 223 11.34 19.36 10.83
N LYS A 224 10.67 18.46 11.57
CA LYS A 224 11.08 17.08 11.73
C LYS A 224 10.82 16.34 10.41
N VAL A 225 11.82 15.58 9.95
CA VAL A 225 11.64 14.65 8.83
C VAL A 225 10.71 13.52 9.28
N VAL A 226 9.61 13.34 8.57
CA VAL A 226 8.62 12.27 8.81
C VAL A 226 8.71 11.17 7.76
N PHE A 227 9.26 11.50 6.59
CA PHE A 227 9.53 10.54 5.51
C PHE A 227 10.69 11.04 4.65
N GLU A 228 11.56 10.13 4.24
CA GLU A 228 12.60 10.39 3.23
C GLU A 228 12.84 9.09 2.45
N ASP A 229 12.81 9.19 1.12
CA ASP A 229 13.12 8.05 0.27
C ASP A 229 13.55 8.51 -1.14
N PHE A 230 14.08 7.56 -1.93
CA PHE A 230 14.56 7.74 -3.29
C PHE A 230 13.68 6.97 -4.27
N GLY A 231 13.23 7.62 -5.37
CA GLY A 231 12.38 6.93 -6.34
C GLY A 231 11.74 7.84 -7.38
N GLU A 232 10.45 7.65 -7.60
CA GLU A 232 9.66 8.30 -8.65
C GLU A 232 8.42 9.00 -8.07
N LEU A 233 8.07 10.16 -8.61
CA LEU A 233 6.82 10.85 -8.36
C LEU A 233 6.17 11.33 -9.68
N LEU A 234 4.88 11.63 -9.63
CA LEU A 234 4.09 12.10 -10.75
C LEU A 234 3.37 13.41 -10.36
N PHE A 235 3.52 14.44 -11.19
CA PHE A 235 2.70 15.66 -11.10
C PHE A 235 1.33 15.44 -11.73
N THR A 236 0.29 15.92 -11.05
CA THR A 236 -1.11 15.86 -11.52
C THR A 236 -1.74 17.25 -11.47
N HIS A 237 -2.91 17.42 -12.07
CA HIS A 237 -3.62 18.70 -12.03
C HIS A 237 -4.06 19.13 -10.62
N PHE A 238 -4.18 18.18 -9.68
CA PHE A 238 -4.61 18.44 -8.30
C PHE A 238 -3.46 18.42 -7.29
N GLY A 239 -2.25 18.08 -7.70
CA GLY A 239 -1.11 17.93 -6.79
C GLY A 239 -0.15 16.83 -7.22
N LEU A 240 0.14 15.87 -6.35
CA LEU A 240 1.20 14.89 -6.53
C LEU A 240 0.72 13.45 -6.34
N SER A 241 1.32 12.52 -7.09
CA SER A 241 1.08 11.07 -7.01
C SER A 241 2.39 10.30 -7.31
N GLY A 242 2.29 9.01 -7.54
CA GLY A 242 3.43 8.13 -7.81
C GLY A 242 3.98 7.44 -6.56
N PRO A 243 4.88 6.44 -6.72
CA PRO A 243 5.27 5.55 -5.64
C PRO A 243 5.79 6.25 -4.39
N LEU A 244 6.67 7.27 -4.53
CA LEU A 244 7.17 8.05 -3.39
C LEU A 244 6.07 8.80 -2.65
N ILE A 245 5.17 9.44 -3.38
CA ILE A 245 4.08 10.23 -2.80
C ILE A 245 3.10 9.32 -2.07
N LEU A 246 2.75 8.19 -2.68
CA LEU A 246 1.87 7.21 -2.05
C LEU A 246 2.47 6.69 -0.74
N SER A 247 3.76 6.32 -0.73
CA SER A 247 4.44 5.88 0.50
C SER A 247 4.54 7.01 1.53
N ALA A 248 4.87 8.24 1.11
CA ALA A 248 4.93 9.40 1.99
C ALA A 248 3.60 9.69 2.68
N SER A 249 2.48 9.53 1.96
CA SER A 249 1.13 9.80 2.49
C SER A 249 0.77 8.94 3.71
N ALA A 250 1.36 7.74 3.84
CA ALA A 250 1.18 6.88 5.02
C ALA A 250 1.68 7.53 6.33
N HIS A 251 2.58 8.53 6.23
CA HIS A 251 3.13 9.29 7.37
C HIS A 251 2.51 10.68 7.55
N MET A 252 1.59 11.07 6.67
CA MET A 252 0.97 12.40 6.64
C MET A 252 -0.48 12.28 7.05
N ARG A 253 -0.77 12.68 8.26
CA ARG A 253 -2.11 12.54 8.85
C ARG A 253 -2.57 13.86 9.43
N ASP A 254 -3.89 14.00 9.56
CA ASP A 254 -4.50 15.08 10.32
C ASP A 254 -4.10 16.48 9.76
N PHE A 255 -4.32 16.68 8.46
CA PHE A 255 -3.95 17.91 7.76
C PHE A 255 -4.60 19.17 8.33
N GLU A 256 -5.68 19.04 9.07
CA GLU A 256 -6.29 20.16 9.80
C GLU A 256 -5.39 20.69 10.93
N LYS A 257 -4.62 19.78 11.57
CA LYS A 257 -3.73 20.10 12.69
C LYS A 257 -2.26 20.15 12.30
N ASN A 258 -1.89 19.50 11.19
CA ASN A 258 -0.51 19.36 10.77
C ASN A 258 -0.29 19.94 9.38
N GLN A 259 0.78 20.71 9.25
CA GLN A 259 1.27 21.18 7.95
C GLN A 259 2.48 20.35 7.53
N TYR A 260 2.53 20.02 6.25
CA TYR A 260 3.62 19.27 5.67
C TYR A 260 4.22 20.02 4.49
N ARG A 261 5.54 19.95 4.39
CA ARG A 261 6.30 20.47 3.25
C ARG A 261 7.07 19.33 2.60
N LEU A 262 6.90 19.19 1.32
CA LEU A 262 7.66 18.27 0.49
C LEU A 262 8.85 19.01 -0.11
N SER A 263 10.04 18.44 -0.01
CA SER A 263 11.27 18.96 -0.62
C SER A 263 11.83 17.89 -1.56
N ILE A 264 11.93 18.22 -2.84
CA ILE A 264 12.36 17.31 -3.89
C ILE A 264 13.78 17.69 -4.30
N ASP A 265 14.74 16.79 -4.06
CA ASP A 265 16.08 16.89 -4.65
C ASP A 265 16.05 16.27 -6.06
N LEU A 266 16.14 17.13 -7.06
CA LEU A 266 16.11 16.76 -8.48
C LEU A 266 17.44 16.16 -8.97
N LYS A 267 18.51 16.28 -8.18
CA LYS A 267 19.89 15.84 -8.53
C LYS A 267 20.59 15.14 -7.36
N PRO A 268 19.98 14.07 -6.79
CA PRO A 268 20.51 13.46 -5.55
C PRO A 268 21.90 12.84 -5.69
N ALA A 269 22.33 12.51 -6.91
CA ALA A 269 23.67 11.98 -7.17
C ALA A 269 24.78 13.07 -7.08
N LEU A 270 24.43 14.35 -7.06
CA LEU A 270 25.36 15.47 -7.00
C LEU A 270 25.14 16.25 -5.68
N ASP A 271 26.21 16.46 -4.93
CA ASP A 271 26.21 17.46 -3.87
C ASP A 271 26.16 18.89 -4.47
N GLU A 272 25.89 19.88 -3.64
CA GLU A 272 25.73 21.28 -4.10
C GLU A 272 26.97 21.80 -4.83
N LYS A 273 28.18 21.46 -4.36
CA LYS A 273 29.45 21.90 -4.98
C LYS A 273 29.62 21.29 -6.37
N LYS A 274 29.40 19.98 -6.51
CA LYS A 274 29.50 19.30 -7.81
C LYS A 274 28.42 19.79 -8.77
N LEU A 275 27.20 20.05 -8.27
CA LEU A 275 26.14 20.62 -9.08
C LEU A 275 26.47 22.05 -9.54
N GLU A 276 27.01 22.90 -8.66
CA GLU A 276 27.45 24.25 -9.03
C GLU A 276 28.58 24.21 -10.08
N THR A 277 29.55 23.32 -9.91
CA THR A 277 30.65 23.13 -10.88
C THR A 277 30.10 22.69 -12.24
N ARG A 278 29.14 21.80 -12.28
CA ARG A 278 28.48 21.38 -13.51
C ARG A 278 27.75 22.53 -14.18
N ILE A 279 26.95 23.29 -13.40
CA ILE A 279 26.22 24.45 -13.93
C ILE A 279 27.18 25.50 -14.51
N LEU A 280 28.31 25.78 -13.85
CA LEU A 280 29.34 26.70 -14.36
C LEU A 280 29.89 26.23 -15.70
N ARG A 281 30.22 24.97 -15.85
CA ARG A 281 30.71 24.39 -17.10
C ARG A 281 29.62 24.53 -18.20
N ASP A 282 28.39 24.13 -17.93
CA ASP A 282 27.30 24.18 -18.87
C ASP A 282 26.95 25.64 -19.26
N MET A 283 27.16 26.62 -18.36
CA MET A 283 27.03 28.06 -18.66
C MET A 283 28.13 28.56 -19.59
N GLU A 284 29.39 28.18 -19.40
CA GLU A 284 30.48 28.59 -20.27
C GLU A 284 30.32 28.05 -21.69
N GLU A 285 29.90 26.78 -21.81
CA GLU A 285 29.62 26.15 -23.11
C GLU A 285 28.48 26.83 -23.89
N ARG A 286 27.52 27.46 -23.18
CA ARG A 286 26.28 28.00 -23.75
C ARG A 286 26.09 29.49 -23.50
N LYS A 287 27.14 30.23 -23.21
CA LYS A 287 27.09 31.63 -22.72
C LYS A 287 26.24 32.61 -23.53
N ASN A 288 26.13 32.39 -24.82
CA ASN A 288 25.34 33.24 -25.74
C ASN A 288 23.89 32.79 -25.90
N GLN A 289 23.50 31.66 -25.32
CA GLN A 289 22.14 31.12 -25.36
C GLN A 289 21.27 31.75 -24.25
N ASN A 290 19.99 31.49 -24.30
CA ASN A 290 19.04 31.91 -23.28
C ASN A 290 19.06 30.96 -22.08
N PHE A 291 18.66 31.43 -20.91
CA PHE A 291 18.62 30.66 -19.66
C PHE A 291 17.78 29.38 -19.78
N THR A 292 16.68 29.39 -20.56
CA THR A 292 15.90 28.21 -20.86
C THR A 292 16.70 27.07 -21.51
N ALA A 293 17.70 27.41 -22.32
CA ALA A 293 18.58 26.40 -22.94
C ALA A 293 19.51 25.72 -21.92
N LEU A 294 19.96 26.45 -20.90
CA LEU A 294 20.69 25.88 -19.77
C LEU A 294 19.81 24.92 -18.99
N LEU A 295 18.57 25.36 -18.63
CA LEU A 295 17.61 24.57 -17.88
C LEU A 295 17.20 23.28 -18.59
N GLY A 296 17.06 23.31 -19.94
CA GLY A 296 16.75 22.13 -20.76
C GLY A 296 17.79 21.02 -20.66
N GLY A 297 19.04 21.33 -20.28
CA GLY A 297 20.10 20.35 -19.98
C GLY A 297 20.05 19.82 -18.54
N LEU A 298 19.27 20.45 -17.66
CA LEU A 298 19.23 20.14 -16.23
C LEU A 298 17.92 19.49 -15.79
N VAL A 299 16.78 19.86 -16.38
CA VAL A 299 15.45 19.40 -15.98
C VAL A 299 14.60 19.05 -17.21
N PRO A 300 13.53 18.25 -17.07
CA PRO A 300 12.56 17.99 -18.12
C PRO A 300 11.94 19.28 -18.66
N HIS A 301 11.57 19.27 -19.93
CA HIS A 301 11.09 20.46 -20.65
C HIS A 301 9.92 21.16 -19.95
N SER A 302 8.93 20.43 -19.44
CA SER A 302 7.79 21.00 -18.71
C SER A 302 8.16 21.66 -17.37
N MET A 303 9.33 21.36 -16.78
CA MET A 303 9.84 22.03 -15.58
C MET A 303 10.57 23.34 -15.89
N VAL A 304 11.03 23.55 -17.12
CA VAL A 304 11.88 24.71 -17.47
C VAL A 304 11.23 26.04 -17.08
N PRO A 305 9.96 26.33 -17.44
CA PRO A 305 9.31 27.60 -17.05
C PRO A 305 9.19 27.74 -15.51
N VAL A 306 8.79 26.67 -14.84
CA VAL A 306 8.58 26.66 -13.38
C VAL A 306 9.90 26.88 -12.62
N VAL A 307 10.99 26.26 -13.06
CA VAL A 307 12.32 26.46 -12.46
C VAL A 307 12.84 27.87 -12.72
N ALA A 308 12.64 28.43 -13.91
CA ALA A 308 13.02 29.81 -14.23
C ALA A 308 12.28 30.80 -13.32
N GLU A 309 10.98 30.66 -13.17
CA GLU A 309 10.13 31.46 -12.28
C GLU A 309 10.61 31.38 -10.81
N ARG A 310 10.84 30.16 -10.29
CA ARG A 310 11.33 29.97 -8.91
C ARG A 310 12.73 30.54 -8.67
N CYS A 311 13.56 30.61 -9.73
CA CYS A 311 14.85 31.29 -9.67
C CYS A 311 14.73 32.81 -9.75
N GLY A 312 13.58 33.34 -10.18
CA GLY A 312 13.39 34.78 -10.45
C GLY A 312 14.22 35.24 -11.68
N ILE A 313 14.42 34.36 -12.66
CA ILE A 313 15.22 34.64 -13.86
C ILE A 313 14.31 34.50 -15.09
N SER A 314 14.20 35.56 -15.90
CA SER A 314 13.48 35.45 -17.17
C SER A 314 14.12 34.38 -18.06
N GLY A 315 13.29 33.56 -18.69
CA GLY A 315 13.76 32.53 -19.62
C GLY A 315 14.61 33.04 -20.75
N ASP A 316 14.44 34.30 -21.17
CA ASP A 316 15.16 34.96 -22.26
C ASP A 316 16.47 35.62 -21.80
N THR A 317 16.76 35.61 -20.51
CA THR A 317 18.04 36.12 -19.97
C THR A 317 19.19 35.37 -20.59
N LYS A 318 20.17 36.11 -21.12
CA LYS A 318 21.40 35.51 -21.66
C LYS A 318 22.21 34.87 -20.54
N ILE A 319 22.72 33.67 -20.76
CA ILE A 319 23.43 32.87 -19.75
C ILE A 319 24.63 33.65 -19.18
N HIS A 320 25.38 34.41 -20.01
CA HIS A 320 26.51 35.22 -19.53
C HIS A 320 26.09 36.36 -18.57
N SER A 321 24.81 36.76 -18.57
CA SER A 321 24.28 37.80 -17.68
C SER A 321 23.77 37.24 -16.34
N VAL A 322 23.72 35.92 -16.17
CA VAL A 322 23.27 35.27 -14.92
C VAL A 322 24.31 35.51 -13.83
N THR A 323 23.88 36.18 -12.75
CA THR A 323 24.77 36.53 -11.63
C THR A 323 25.14 35.31 -10.79
N LYS A 324 26.17 35.46 -9.96
CA LYS A 324 26.58 34.43 -8.96
C LYS A 324 25.45 34.10 -7.99
N GLU A 325 24.68 35.08 -7.58
CA GLU A 325 23.53 34.91 -6.67
C GLU A 325 22.41 34.12 -7.34
N GLN A 326 22.05 34.47 -8.56
CA GLN A 326 21.07 33.74 -9.36
C GLN A 326 21.48 32.29 -9.62
N ARG A 327 22.77 32.04 -9.89
CA ARG A 327 23.29 30.68 -10.03
C ARG A 327 23.17 29.88 -8.73
N ARG A 328 23.50 30.48 -7.59
CA ARG A 328 23.31 29.83 -6.28
C ARG A 328 21.84 29.51 -6.01
N LYS A 329 20.95 30.46 -6.37
CA LYS A 329 19.50 30.22 -6.28
C LYS A 329 19.08 29.03 -7.14
N LEU A 330 19.61 28.89 -8.36
CA LEU A 330 19.34 27.72 -9.20
C LEU A 330 19.80 26.41 -8.53
N VAL A 331 21.01 26.39 -7.93
CA VAL A 331 21.46 25.21 -7.17
C VAL A 331 20.48 24.87 -6.07
N THR A 332 20.05 25.85 -5.28
CA THR A 332 19.07 25.66 -4.21
C THR A 332 17.75 25.11 -4.73
N VAL A 333 17.20 25.68 -5.80
CA VAL A 333 15.94 25.22 -6.40
C VAL A 333 16.06 23.78 -6.91
N LEU A 334 17.18 23.39 -7.49
CA LEU A 334 17.40 22.01 -7.99
C LEU A 334 17.61 21.01 -6.85
N LYS A 335 18.12 21.43 -5.70
CA LYS A 335 18.34 20.58 -4.52
C LYS A 335 17.16 20.57 -3.56
N GLN A 336 16.34 21.61 -3.57
CA GLN A 336 15.19 21.81 -2.69
C GLN A 336 14.02 22.41 -3.47
N PHE A 337 13.44 21.61 -4.36
CA PHE A 337 12.23 21.98 -5.07
C PHE A 337 11.03 21.72 -4.17
N ASP A 338 10.65 22.71 -3.41
CA ASP A 338 9.61 22.63 -2.39
C ASP A 338 8.19 22.69 -3.00
N ILE A 339 7.30 21.83 -2.48
CA ILE A 339 5.86 21.85 -2.79
C ILE A 339 5.08 21.84 -1.48
N SER A 340 4.11 22.74 -1.33
CA SER A 340 3.12 22.70 -0.26
C SER A 340 2.03 21.68 -0.56
N VAL A 341 1.53 21.01 0.48
CA VAL A 341 0.40 20.10 0.37
C VAL A 341 -0.65 20.45 1.41
N ILE A 342 -1.91 20.40 1.00
CA ILE A 342 -3.06 20.86 1.80
C ILE A 342 -3.97 19.69 2.23
N GLY A 343 -3.76 18.49 1.71
CA GLY A 343 -4.60 17.33 2.04
C GLY A 343 -4.27 16.10 1.18
N THR A 344 -5.14 15.12 1.31
CA THR A 344 -5.13 13.90 0.51
C THR A 344 -6.34 13.83 -0.43
N ARG A 345 -6.27 12.98 -1.45
CA ARG A 345 -7.48 12.56 -2.17
C ARG A 345 -8.38 11.73 -1.25
N PRO A 346 -9.68 11.61 -1.55
CA PRO A 346 -10.62 10.83 -0.75
C PRO A 346 -10.19 9.37 -0.55
N ILE A 347 -10.66 8.73 0.54
CA ILE A 347 -10.36 7.33 0.86
C ILE A 347 -10.77 6.36 -0.25
N THR A 348 -11.77 6.71 -1.04
CA THR A 348 -12.22 5.94 -2.21
C THR A 348 -11.16 5.83 -3.31
N GLU A 349 -10.19 6.76 -3.34
CA GLU A 349 -9.05 6.77 -4.28
C GLU A 349 -7.76 6.25 -3.63
N ALA A 350 -7.78 5.97 -2.32
CA ALA A 350 -6.64 5.39 -1.63
C ALA A 350 -6.38 3.95 -2.06
N ILE A 351 -5.11 3.55 -2.17
CA ILE A 351 -4.77 2.16 -2.51
C ILE A 351 -5.15 1.24 -1.36
N ILE A 352 -4.93 1.67 -0.12
CA ILE A 352 -5.29 0.92 1.09
C ILE A 352 -5.92 1.83 2.14
N THR A 353 -6.57 1.17 3.10
CA THR A 353 -7.09 1.77 4.33
C THR A 353 -6.05 1.64 5.43
N SER A 354 -5.75 2.71 6.16
CA SER A 354 -5.07 2.69 7.45
C SER A 354 -6.10 2.86 8.56
N GLY A 355 -5.91 2.18 9.68
CA GLY A 355 -6.95 1.99 10.68
C GLY A 355 -7.56 0.60 10.55
N GLY A 356 -8.61 0.31 11.29
CA GLY A 356 -9.25 -0.99 11.34
C GLY A 356 -9.21 -1.62 12.73
N ILE A 357 -9.32 -2.94 12.83
CA ILE A 357 -9.42 -3.65 14.09
C ILE A 357 -8.11 -3.51 14.87
N LYS A 358 -8.23 -3.04 16.10
CA LYS A 358 -7.08 -2.74 16.96
C LYS A 358 -6.26 -3.99 17.27
N THR A 359 -5.02 -4.00 16.80
CA THR A 359 -4.11 -5.16 16.87
C THR A 359 -3.82 -5.64 18.30
N GLY A 360 -3.90 -4.74 19.30
CA GLY A 360 -3.75 -5.09 20.70
C GLY A 360 -4.79 -6.08 21.24
N GLU A 361 -5.93 -6.20 20.59
CA GLU A 361 -7.05 -7.08 20.94
C GLU A 361 -6.98 -8.44 20.21
N ILE A 362 -5.98 -8.63 19.35
CA ILE A 362 -5.79 -9.82 18.54
C ILE A 362 -4.50 -10.53 18.97
N ASN A 363 -4.50 -11.86 18.96
CA ASN A 363 -3.31 -12.66 19.20
C ASN A 363 -2.39 -12.63 17.96
N PRO A 364 -1.16 -12.11 18.04
CA PRO A 364 -0.28 -11.97 16.88
C PRO A 364 0.22 -13.29 16.29
N ASN A 365 0.07 -14.40 17.03
CA ASN A 365 0.51 -15.72 16.56
C ASN A 365 -0.58 -16.47 15.78
N THR A 366 -1.84 -16.28 16.17
CA THR A 366 -2.99 -17.03 15.63
C THR A 366 -3.96 -16.18 14.85
N MET A 367 -3.84 -14.86 14.96
CA MET A 367 -4.83 -13.90 14.43
C MET A 367 -6.21 -14.02 15.09
N GLU A 368 -6.33 -14.71 16.22
CA GLU A 368 -7.56 -14.89 16.97
C GLU A 368 -7.87 -13.69 17.85
N SER A 369 -9.14 -13.39 17.99
CA SER A 369 -9.65 -12.46 19.01
C SER A 369 -9.23 -12.91 20.39
N LYS A 370 -8.84 -11.96 21.26
CA LYS A 370 -8.55 -12.24 22.68
C LYS A 370 -9.82 -12.28 23.55
N SER A 371 -10.95 -11.78 23.02
CA SER A 371 -12.21 -11.67 23.75
C SER A 371 -13.31 -12.60 23.24
N VAL A 372 -13.24 -13.02 21.97
CA VAL A 372 -14.25 -13.91 21.37
C VAL A 372 -13.56 -15.13 20.80
N LYS A 373 -13.76 -16.28 21.44
CA LYS A 373 -13.15 -17.54 21.05
C LYS A 373 -13.64 -18.01 19.66
N GLY A 374 -12.73 -18.50 18.84
CA GLY A 374 -13.04 -18.97 17.49
C GLY A 374 -13.21 -17.85 16.43
N LEU A 375 -13.09 -16.58 16.81
CA LEU A 375 -13.15 -15.44 15.90
C LEU A 375 -11.73 -14.99 15.51
N TYR A 376 -11.45 -14.92 14.21
CA TYR A 376 -10.15 -14.56 13.63
C TYR A 376 -10.25 -13.39 12.68
N PHE A 377 -9.14 -12.65 12.50
CA PHE A 377 -9.07 -11.51 11.60
C PHE A 377 -7.82 -11.59 10.73
N ALA A 378 -7.93 -11.29 9.42
CA ALA A 378 -6.80 -11.36 8.51
C ALA A 378 -6.83 -10.28 7.41
N GLY A 379 -5.66 -9.79 7.03
CA GLY A 379 -5.47 -8.81 5.97
C GLY A 379 -5.80 -7.38 6.40
N GLU A 380 -6.23 -6.57 5.43
CA GLU A 380 -6.43 -5.12 5.55
C GLU A 380 -7.55 -4.70 6.53
N VAL A 381 -8.33 -5.64 7.06
CA VAL A 381 -9.31 -5.37 8.13
C VAL A 381 -8.61 -5.06 9.47
N LEU A 382 -7.36 -5.51 9.65
CA LEU A 382 -6.52 -5.22 10.80
C LEU A 382 -5.93 -3.82 10.71
N ASP A 383 -5.72 -3.15 11.85
CA ASP A 383 -5.04 -1.85 11.91
C ASP A 383 -3.53 -1.99 11.62
N THR A 384 -3.22 -2.37 10.39
CA THR A 384 -1.85 -2.49 9.85
C THR A 384 -1.82 -1.98 8.41
N ASP A 385 -0.80 -1.21 8.07
CA ASP A 385 -0.56 -0.77 6.70
C ASP A 385 0.94 -0.66 6.39
N ALA A 386 1.29 -0.91 5.14
CA ALA A 386 2.67 -0.91 4.65
C ALA A 386 2.81 -0.08 3.37
N TYR A 387 4.04 0.19 2.96
CA TYR A 387 4.35 0.94 1.75
C TYR A 387 3.91 0.22 0.47
N THR A 388 3.99 0.95 -0.65
CA THR A 388 3.86 0.33 -1.97
C THR A 388 5.03 -0.64 -2.21
N GLY A 389 4.80 -1.68 -3.03
CA GLY A 389 5.88 -2.61 -3.39
C GLY A 389 5.60 -4.08 -3.10
N GLY A 390 4.33 -4.45 -2.84
CA GLY A 390 3.92 -5.83 -2.54
C GLY A 390 3.71 -6.13 -1.06
N PHE A 391 4.08 -5.19 -0.18
CA PHE A 391 4.07 -5.40 1.28
C PHE A 391 2.65 -5.60 1.85
N ASN A 392 1.64 -4.88 1.36
CA ASN A 392 0.26 -5.04 1.83
C ASN A 392 -0.35 -6.38 1.41
N LEU A 393 0.01 -6.90 0.24
CA LEU A 393 -0.37 -8.26 -0.13
C LEU A 393 0.38 -9.29 0.71
N GLN A 394 1.65 -9.05 1.06
CA GLN A 394 2.39 -9.89 1.98
C GLN A 394 1.72 -9.95 3.36
N ILE A 395 1.24 -8.84 3.90
CA ILE A 395 0.43 -8.82 5.14
C ILE A 395 -0.80 -9.72 4.97
N ALA A 396 -1.51 -9.58 3.86
CA ALA A 396 -2.72 -10.38 3.59
C ALA A 396 -2.42 -11.88 3.53
N TRP A 397 -1.32 -12.27 2.85
CA TRP A 397 -0.92 -13.67 2.78
C TRP A 397 -0.51 -14.24 4.12
N ALA A 398 0.39 -13.55 4.84
CA ALA A 398 0.94 -14.04 6.11
C ALA A 398 -0.12 -14.13 7.21
N THR A 399 -0.98 -13.11 7.33
CA THR A 399 -2.06 -13.12 8.33
C THR A 399 -3.18 -14.08 7.96
N GLY A 400 -3.52 -14.20 6.67
CA GLY A 400 -4.49 -15.18 6.19
C GLY A 400 -4.03 -16.61 6.47
N ARG A 401 -2.75 -16.91 6.20
CA ARG A 401 -2.15 -18.20 6.53
C ARG A 401 -2.20 -18.49 8.03
N ALA A 402 -1.78 -17.54 8.86
CA ALA A 402 -1.78 -17.69 10.32
C ALA A 402 -3.19 -17.95 10.88
N ALA A 403 -4.19 -17.19 10.41
CA ALA A 403 -5.58 -17.36 10.78
C ALA A 403 -6.13 -18.72 10.33
N GLY A 404 -5.86 -19.13 9.08
CA GLY A 404 -6.32 -20.40 8.54
C GLY A 404 -5.75 -21.59 9.26
N GLU A 405 -4.45 -21.58 9.57
CA GLU A 405 -3.79 -22.63 10.35
C GLU A 405 -4.37 -22.74 11.76
N ALA A 406 -4.55 -21.61 12.45
CA ALA A 406 -5.07 -21.61 13.81
C ALA A 406 -6.55 -21.99 13.86
N ALA A 407 -7.37 -21.48 12.94
CA ALA A 407 -8.80 -21.79 12.87
C ALA A 407 -9.08 -23.28 12.58
N ALA A 408 -8.19 -23.97 11.89
CA ALA A 408 -8.34 -25.39 11.57
C ALA A 408 -7.96 -26.33 12.73
N LYS A 409 -7.10 -25.89 13.67
CA LYS A 409 -6.66 -26.73 14.80
C LYS A 409 -7.84 -27.05 15.69
N ALA A 410 -8.03 -28.34 15.97
CA ALA A 410 -8.93 -28.77 17.04
C ALA A 410 -8.37 -28.23 18.37
N GLU A 411 -9.27 -27.85 19.29
CA GLU A 411 -8.83 -27.61 20.65
C GLU A 411 -8.30 -28.93 21.22
N ASN A 412 -7.03 -28.93 21.64
CA ASN A 412 -6.58 -29.99 22.50
C ASN A 412 -7.32 -29.80 23.84
N GLU A 413 -8.21 -30.75 24.18
CA GLU A 413 -8.87 -30.84 25.47
C GLU A 413 -7.85 -30.86 26.61
#